data_6fc51d2c898cb51514223b2c25d557bd
#
_entry.id   6fc51d2c898cb51514223b2c25d557bd
#
_cell.length_a   1.000
_cell.length_b   1.000
_cell.length_c   1.000
_cell.angle_alpha   90.00
_cell.angle_beta   90.00
_cell.angle_gamma   90.00
#
_symmetry.space_group_name_H-M   'P 1'
#
loop_
_entity.id
_entity.type
_entity.pdbx_description
1 polymer ?
#
loop_
_entity_poly.entity_id
_entity_poly.type
_entity_poly.pdbx_seq_one_letter_code
_entity_poly.pdbx_strand_id
1 'polypeptide(L)'
;MSETEYNFQLIEKKAQKYWEENKSFEVEPDPKKEKFYCLSMFPYPSGQCHMGQVRNYTIGDVISRYQRLKGKNVLQPMGWDAFGLPAENAAIQNKVSPKDWTEKNIQEMKLQLKSLGFAYDWRRELKTCSEDYYKWEQWLFCKLYEKGLVIREKAEVNWDPVDKTVLANEQVIDGKGWRSGAEVEKKIINQWSFKITDYADELLNDLDLLDGWPEQVKTMQKNWIGKSKGVLFQFISDSEDIIEVFTTRPDTIMGVTFMALSFNHEIVEREAENNRELAEWIKNNSNVKQAEADLSKQEKKGYKLKTKAIHPISNKEIDIWVANFVLADYGSGALMGVPGHDQRDFEFAQAEQIEIIQVIDDGRGELDKIEGAIEGKGILINSDKLNGLSFEEAFSLLTDENDFGFKG
;
A
#
# COMPACT_ATOMS: atom_id res chain seq x y z
N MET A 1 32.87 16.40 49.94
CA MET A 1 31.39 16.44 49.86
C MET A 1 30.88 15.72 51.11
N SER A 2 30.00 16.34 51.88
CA SER A 2 29.50 15.75 53.12
C SER A 2 28.68 14.49 52.83
N GLU A 3 28.77 13.47 53.69
CA GLU A 3 28.01 12.19 53.57
C GLU A 3 26.48 12.39 53.56
N THR A 4 26.00 13.61 53.69
CA THR A 4 24.58 13.99 53.77
C THR A 4 23.98 14.52 52.47
N GLU A 5 24.77 14.68 51.41
CA GLU A 5 24.27 15.21 50.15
C GLU A 5 23.73 14.07 49.25
N TYR A 6 22.45 14.17 48.78
CA TYR A 6 21.82 13.20 47.92
C TYR A 6 22.53 13.16 46.54
N ASN A 7 23.30 12.08 46.34
CA ASN A 7 24.02 11.84 45.09
C ASN A 7 23.27 10.80 44.25
N PHE A 8 22.40 11.24 43.35
CA PHE A 8 21.57 10.37 42.52
C PHE A 8 22.42 9.44 41.65
N GLN A 9 23.51 9.90 41.07
CA GLN A 9 24.35 9.05 40.20
C GLN A 9 24.98 7.89 40.97
N LEU A 10 25.39 8.09 42.21
CA LEU A 10 25.93 7.02 43.04
C LEU A 10 24.85 6.02 43.43
N ILE A 11 23.65 6.51 43.75
CA ILE A 11 22.51 5.65 44.13
C ILE A 11 22.03 4.79 42.93
N GLU A 12 21.89 5.41 41.76
CA GLU A 12 21.52 4.72 40.54
C GLU A 12 22.53 3.62 40.19
N LYS A 13 23.81 3.91 40.19
CA LYS A 13 24.86 2.89 39.97
C LYS A 13 24.83 1.74 40.97
N LYS A 14 24.60 2.04 42.25
CA LYS A 14 24.45 0.99 43.28
C LYS A 14 23.22 0.13 43.04
N ALA A 15 22.08 0.74 42.68
CA ALA A 15 20.84 0.02 42.39
C ALA A 15 21.00 -0.87 41.15
N GLN A 16 21.55 -0.36 40.07
CA GLN A 16 21.76 -1.12 38.83
C GLN A 16 22.71 -2.30 39.06
N LYS A 17 23.81 -2.08 39.79
CA LYS A 17 24.73 -3.12 40.17
C LYS A 17 24.05 -4.22 41.01
N TYR A 18 23.24 -3.83 42.00
CA TYR A 18 22.45 -4.76 42.80
C TYR A 18 21.50 -5.62 41.96
N TRP A 19 20.78 -4.98 40.99
CA TRP A 19 19.86 -5.69 40.10
C TRP A 19 20.57 -6.70 39.20
N GLU A 20 21.75 -6.35 38.69
CA GLU A 20 22.56 -7.23 37.86
C GLU A 20 23.10 -8.44 38.67
N GLU A 21 23.71 -8.20 39.84
CA GLU A 21 24.25 -9.25 40.71
C GLU A 21 23.18 -10.20 41.23
N ASN A 22 21.98 -9.71 41.54
CA ASN A 22 20.86 -10.50 42.05
C ASN A 22 19.91 -10.98 40.96
N LYS A 23 20.21 -10.73 39.68
CA LYS A 23 19.37 -11.14 38.54
C LYS A 23 17.91 -10.72 38.70
N SER A 24 17.68 -9.51 39.23
CA SER A 24 16.38 -9.04 39.71
C SER A 24 15.28 -9.03 38.68
N PHE A 25 15.60 -8.96 37.39
CA PHE A 25 14.65 -8.90 36.29
C PHE A 25 14.66 -10.16 35.40
N GLU A 26 15.53 -11.12 35.69
CA GLU A 26 15.52 -12.42 35.02
C GLU A 26 14.31 -13.25 35.47
N VAL A 27 13.63 -13.89 34.52
CA VAL A 27 12.40 -14.64 34.83
C VAL A 27 12.39 -15.99 34.14
N GLU A 28 12.00 -17.01 34.92
CA GLU A 28 11.71 -18.34 34.39
C GLU A 28 10.20 -18.63 34.50
N PRO A 29 9.64 -19.51 33.66
CA PRO A 29 8.24 -19.90 33.76
C PRO A 29 7.91 -20.47 35.15
N ASP A 30 6.95 -19.83 35.81
CA ASP A 30 6.44 -20.28 37.12
C ASP A 30 4.92 -20.55 37.01
N PRO A 31 4.47 -21.80 37.02
CA PRO A 31 3.05 -22.15 36.90
C PRO A 31 2.20 -21.69 38.09
N LYS A 32 2.82 -21.29 39.20
CA LYS A 32 2.13 -20.83 40.40
C LYS A 32 1.84 -19.34 40.39
N LYS A 33 2.43 -18.59 39.44
CA LYS A 33 2.25 -17.14 39.30
C LYS A 33 1.48 -16.81 38.03
N GLU A 34 0.66 -15.78 38.11
CA GLU A 34 0.02 -15.19 36.94
C GLU A 34 1.10 -14.63 36.00
N LYS A 35 1.05 -15.02 34.72
CA LYS A 35 1.98 -14.53 33.69
C LYS A 35 1.63 -13.13 33.26
N PHE A 36 2.65 -12.32 33.05
CA PHE A 36 2.50 -11.03 32.41
C PHE A 36 3.64 -10.81 31.40
N TYR A 37 3.27 -10.56 30.15
CA TYR A 37 4.21 -10.29 29.07
C TYR A 37 4.12 -8.81 28.68
N CYS A 38 5.22 -8.08 28.81
CA CYS A 38 5.30 -6.69 28.44
C CYS A 38 6.31 -6.50 27.33
N LEU A 39 5.81 -6.27 26.11
CA LEU A 39 6.62 -6.02 24.95
C LEU A 39 6.50 -4.53 24.54
N SER A 40 7.64 -3.83 24.52
CA SER A 40 7.77 -2.55 23.84
C SER A 40 8.38 -2.80 22.45
N MET A 41 8.00 -1.99 21.48
CA MET A 41 8.53 -2.11 20.12
C MET A 41 10.06 -2.00 20.13
N PHE A 42 10.74 -2.95 19.50
CA PHE A 42 12.19 -3.01 19.46
C PHE A 42 12.79 -1.81 18.73
N PRO A 43 13.92 -1.25 19.21
CA PRO A 43 14.58 -0.17 18.52
C PRO A 43 15.27 -0.66 17.25
N TYR A 44 15.33 0.25 16.28
CA TYR A 44 16.19 0.11 15.13
C TYR A 44 17.60 0.63 15.47
N PRO A 45 18.67 -0.19 15.38
CA PRO A 45 20.01 0.20 15.84
C PRO A 45 20.76 1.00 14.76
N SER A 46 20.21 2.12 14.31
CA SER A 46 20.82 3.00 13.31
C SER A 46 21.70 4.11 13.89
N GLY A 47 21.73 4.25 15.22
CA GLY A 47 22.49 5.28 15.92
C GLY A 47 22.26 5.25 17.44
N GLN A 48 22.29 6.41 18.09
CA GLN A 48 22.02 6.54 19.51
C GLN A 48 20.53 6.56 19.85
N CYS A 49 20.17 6.23 21.10
CA CYS A 49 18.82 6.37 21.60
C CYS A 49 18.35 7.83 21.55
N HIS A 50 17.15 8.04 21.04
CA HIS A 50 16.48 9.34 21.06
C HIS A 50 15.32 9.36 22.07
N MET A 51 14.84 10.57 22.43
CA MET A 51 13.81 10.73 23.45
C MET A 51 12.50 10.00 23.18
N GLY A 52 12.15 9.78 21.91
CA GLY A 52 10.97 8.96 21.55
C GLY A 52 11.09 7.51 22.02
N GLN A 53 12.27 6.92 21.87
CA GLN A 53 12.58 5.58 22.38
C GLN A 53 12.58 5.55 23.92
N VAL A 54 13.20 6.54 24.57
CA VAL A 54 13.19 6.66 26.03
C VAL A 54 11.75 6.71 26.54
N ARG A 55 10.88 7.50 25.94
CA ARG A 55 9.46 7.59 26.30
C ARG A 55 8.77 6.23 26.15
N ASN A 56 8.92 5.58 25.01
CA ASN A 56 8.30 4.29 24.72
C ASN A 56 8.70 3.22 25.76
N TYR A 57 10.00 3.13 26.05
CA TYR A 57 10.51 2.10 26.96
C TYR A 57 10.22 2.40 28.43
N THR A 58 10.17 3.67 28.80
CA THR A 58 9.78 4.07 30.17
C THR A 58 8.34 3.66 30.49
N ILE A 59 7.41 3.80 29.53
CA ILE A 59 6.01 3.37 29.71
C ILE A 59 5.96 1.87 29.98
N GLY A 60 6.61 1.05 29.15
CA GLY A 60 6.68 -0.38 29.33
C GLY A 60 7.35 -0.79 30.64
N ASP A 61 8.42 -0.10 31.04
CA ASP A 61 9.14 -0.37 32.27
C ASP A 61 8.29 -0.10 33.52
N VAL A 62 7.56 1.02 33.54
CA VAL A 62 6.64 1.34 34.65
C VAL A 62 5.55 0.25 34.78
N ILE A 63 4.94 -0.15 33.67
CA ILE A 63 3.93 -1.22 33.66
C ILE A 63 4.52 -2.53 34.18
N SER A 64 5.68 -2.93 33.70
CA SER A 64 6.35 -4.16 34.11
C SER A 64 6.70 -4.16 35.60
N ARG A 65 7.24 -3.06 36.14
CA ARG A 65 7.54 -2.92 37.57
C ARG A 65 6.27 -2.99 38.41
N TYR A 66 5.21 -2.30 38.00
CA TYR A 66 3.92 -2.37 38.68
C TYR A 66 3.36 -3.79 38.76
N GLN A 67 3.42 -4.54 37.66
CA GLN A 67 2.94 -5.93 37.63
C GLN A 67 3.82 -6.89 38.48
N ARG A 68 5.15 -6.64 38.55
CA ARG A 68 6.02 -7.37 39.45
C ARG A 68 5.69 -7.11 40.93
N LEU A 69 5.41 -5.84 41.28
CA LEU A 69 4.97 -5.49 42.64
C LEU A 69 3.65 -6.16 43.02
N LYS A 70 2.80 -6.47 42.04
CA LYS A 70 1.58 -7.27 42.24
C LYS A 70 1.85 -8.79 42.36
N GLY A 71 3.10 -9.22 42.32
CA GLY A 71 3.50 -10.62 42.45
C GLY A 71 3.41 -11.46 41.17
N LYS A 72 3.16 -10.87 40.04
CA LYS A 72 3.10 -11.59 38.76
C LYS A 72 4.49 -12.04 38.29
N ASN A 73 4.49 -13.06 37.44
CA ASN A 73 5.68 -13.51 36.70
C ASN A 73 5.81 -12.70 35.40
N VAL A 74 6.65 -11.67 35.44
CA VAL A 74 6.71 -10.64 34.37
C VAL A 74 7.90 -10.88 33.46
N LEU A 75 7.65 -11.19 32.18
CA LEU A 75 8.64 -11.19 31.12
C LEU A 75 8.62 -9.85 30.38
N GLN A 76 9.76 -9.15 30.41
CA GLN A 76 10.01 -7.95 29.62
C GLN A 76 11.32 -8.15 28.83
N PRO A 77 11.24 -8.61 27.56
CA PRO A 77 12.40 -8.83 26.73
C PRO A 77 12.84 -7.53 26.05
N MET A 78 14.07 -7.53 25.52
CA MET A 78 14.60 -6.54 24.59
C MET A 78 15.07 -7.21 23.32
N GLY A 79 14.92 -6.54 22.19
CA GLY A 79 15.42 -6.99 20.91
C GLY A 79 15.86 -5.83 20.04
N TRP A 80 16.44 -6.17 18.90
CA TRP A 80 16.96 -5.22 17.91
C TRP A 80 16.35 -5.53 16.55
N ASP A 81 15.59 -4.60 16.03
CA ASP A 81 15.10 -4.63 14.65
C ASP A 81 16.24 -4.20 13.74
N ALA A 82 16.96 -5.15 13.17
CA ALA A 82 18.32 -4.90 12.70
C ALA A 82 18.57 -5.20 11.22
N PHE A 83 17.52 -5.45 10.43
CA PHE A 83 17.58 -5.53 8.99
C PHE A 83 17.16 -4.21 8.32
N GLY A 84 17.62 -4.01 7.07
CA GLY A 84 17.05 -3.05 6.15
C GLY A 84 17.94 -1.87 5.79
N LEU A 85 17.42 -1.06 4.88
CA LEU A 85 18.09 0.05 4.22
C LEU A 85 18.67 1.14 5.15
N PRO A 86 18.06 1.53 6.29
CA PRO A 86 18.66 2.54 7.16
C PRO A 86 20.04 2.16 7.69
N ALA A 87 20.24 0.89 8.06
CA ALA A 87 21.55 0.41 8.51
C ALA A 87 22.56 0.34 7.36
N GLU A 88 22.13 -0.11 6.18
CA GLU A 88 22.95 -0.16 4.98
C GLU A 88 23.41 1.24 4.54
N ASN A 89 22.47 2.20 4.51
CA ASN A 89 22.79 3.57 4.13
C ASN A 89 23.77 4.24 5.09
N ALA A 90 23.57 4.06 6.40
CA ALA A 90 24.49 4.57 7.41
C ALA A 90 25.88 3.92 7.28
N ALA A 91 25.94 2.61 7.00
CA ALA A 91 27.18 1.89 6.79
C ALA A 91 27.93 2.39 5.53
N ILE A 92 27.21 2.63 4.43
CA ILE A 92 27.78 3.21 3.20
C ILE A 92 28.37 4.59 3.47
N GLN A 93 27.60 5.47 4.11
CA GLN A 93 28.05 6.83 4.46
C GLN A 93 29.30 6.83 5.35
N ASN A 94 29.39 5.87 6.27
CA ASN A 94 30.52 5.74 7.20
C ASN A 94 31.63 4.83 6.66
N LYS A 95 31.49 4.25 5.45
CA LYS A 95 32.48 3.36 4.81
C LYS A 95 32.84 2.13 5.65
N VAL A 96 31.87 1.55 6.32
CA VAL A 96 31.99 0.33 7.14
C VAL A 96 31.00 -0.74 6.67
N SER A 97 31.19 -1.98 7.11
CA SER A 97 30.20 -3.01 6.77
C SER A 97 28.88 -2.79 7.53
N PRO A 98 27.71 -3.10 6.94
CA PRO A 98 26.44 -3.03 7.65
C PRO A 98 26.39 -3.85 8.94
N LYS A 99 27.04 -5.02 8.94
CA LYS A 99 27.17 -5.90 10.11
C LYS A 99 27.91 -5.21 11.25
N ASP A 100 29.09 -4.66 10.98
CA ASP A 100 29.93 -4.03 12.00
C ASP A 100 29.28 -2.74 12.54
N TRP A 101 28.66 -1.96 11.64
CA TRP A 101 27.90 -0.77 12.02
C TRP A 101 26.72 -1.12 12.95
N THR A 102 25.92 -2.11 12.57
CA THR A 102 24.77 -2.55 13.34
C THR A 102 25.19 -3.08 14.72
N GLU A 103 26.21 -3.95 14.77
CA GLU A 103 26.66 -4.53 16.04
C GLU A 103 27.21 -3.43 16.97
N LYS A 104 27.98 -2.49 16.46
CA LYS A 104 28.47 -1.35 17.24
C LYS A 104 27.30 -0.54 17.83
N ASN A 105 26.31 -0.20 17.01
CA ASN A 105 25.14 0.56 17.47
C ASN A 105 24.32 -0.20 18.52
N ILE A 106 24.14 -1.52 18.35
CA ILE A 106 23.49 -2.36 19.35
C ILE A 106 24.20 -2.26 20.70
N GLN A 107 25.53 -2.36 20.72
CA GLN A 107 26.28 -2.27 21.97
C GLN A 107 26.15 -0.89 22.61
N GLU A 108 26.26 0.19 21.84
CA GLU A 108 26.10 1.54 22.34
C GLU A 108 24.70 1.81 22.89
N MET A 109 23.64 1.46 22.15
CA MET A 109 22.27 1.61 22.59
C MET A 109 21.96 0.76 23.83
N LYS A 110 22.50 -0.46 23.90
CA LYS A 110 22.37 -1.33 25.09
C LYS A 110 22.94 -0.68 26.33
N LEU A 111 24.11 -0.06 26.24
CA LEU A 111 24.69 0.68 27.36
C LEU A 111 23.81 1.86 27.77
N GLN A 112 23.24 2.60 26.81
CA GLN A 112 22.33 3.71 27.09
C GLN A 112 21.05 3.21 27.80
N LEU A 113 20.43 2.14 27.29
CA LEU A 113 19.23 1.54 27.91
C LEU A 113 19.50 0.98 29.31
N LYS A 114 20.67 0.37 29.52
CA LYS A 114 21.09 -0.08 30.85
C LYS A 114 21.28 1.10 31.81
N SER A 115 21.85 2.22 31.34
CA SER A 115 22.04 3.41 32.16
C SER A 115 20.72 4.07 32.60
N LEU A 116 19.65 3.89 31.82
CA LEU A 116 18.30 4.31 32.21
C LEU A 116 17.65 3.39 33.26
N GLY A 117 18.29 2.26 33.56
CA GLY A 117 17.85 1.34 34.60
C GLY A 117 16.59 0.53 34.29
N PHE A 118 16.27 0.31 33.02
CA PHE A 118 15.11 -0.47 32.63
C PHE A 118 15.19 -1.94 33.05
N ALA A 119 14.04 -2.51 33.42
CA ALA A 119 13.88 -3.84 34.01
C ALA A 119 13.79 -4.98 32.96
N TYR A 120 14.67 -4.96 31.97
CA TYR A 120 14.70 -5.99 30.94
C TYR A 120 15.39 -7.27 31.41
N ASP A 121 14.86 -8.43 30.95
CA ASP A 121 15.59 -9.70 31.01
C ASP A 121 16.57 -9.77 29.83
N TRP A 122 17.79 -9.29 30.02
CA TRP A 122 18.83 -9.23 29.00
C TRP A 122 19.31 -10.61 28.51
N ARG A 123 18.98 -11.69 29.19
CA ARG A 123 19.26 -13.06 28.70
C ARG A 123 18.37 -13.42 27.52
N ARG A 124 17.22 -12.74 27.39
CA ARG A 124 16.26 -12.92 26.29
C ARG A 124 16.39 -11.87 25.22
N GLU A 125 17.56 -11.24 25.15
CA GLU A 125 17.92 -10.33 24.07
C GLU A 125 17.98 -11.09 22.75
N LEU A 126 17.43 -10.49 21.70
CA LEU A 126 17.46 -11.05 20.35
C LEU A 126 17.83 -9.99 19.30
N LYS A 127 18.30 -10.46 18.15
CA LYS A 127 18.60 -9.63 16.97
C LYS A 127 17.88 -10.25 15.77
N THR A 128 17.05 -9.48 15.08
CA THR A 128 16.30 -10.00 13.93
C THR A 128 17.22 -10.39 12.76
N CYS A 129 18.43 -9.81 12.69
CA CYS A 129 19.44 -10.13 11.68
C CYS A 129 20.34 -11.33 12.02
N SER A 130 20.13 -12.02 13.17
CA SER A 130 20.93 -13.18 13.53
C SER A 130 20.35 -14.48 12.95
N GLU A 131 21.23 -15.44 12.64
CA GLU A 131 20.86 -16.72 12.02
C GLU A 131 19.89 -17.52 12.88
N ASP A 132 20.04 -17.51 14.21
CA ASP A 132 19.18 -18.17 15.15
C ASP A 132 17.78 -17.57 15.21
N TYR A 133 17.60 -16.32 14.79
CA TYR A 133 16.32 -15.65 14.64
C TYR A 133 15.71 -15.88 13.24
N TYR A 134 16.38 -15.43 12.16
CA TYR A 134 15.76 -15.41 10.83
C TYR A 134 15.57 -16.81 10.22
N LYS A 135 16.22 -17.85 10.71
CA LYS A 135 15.91 -19.24 10.33
C LYS A 135 14.42 -19.60 10.51
N TRP A 136 13.77 -18.99 11.51
CA TRP A 136 12.35 -19.21 11.76
C TRP A 136 11.47 -18.46 10.77
N GLU A 137 11.90 -17.29 10.32
CA GLU A 137 11.23 -16.56 9.24
C GLU A 137 11.33 -17.32 7.92
N GLN A 138 12.52 -17.88 7.62
CA GLN A 138 12.72 -18.74 6.46
C GLN A 138 11.86 -20.02 6.53
N TRP A 139 11.78 -20.63 7.70
CA TRP A 139 10.90 -21.78 7.93
C TRP A 139 9.43 -21.39 7.70
N LEU A 140 8.98 -20.27 8.24
CA LEU A 140 7.62 -19.76 8.05
C LEU A 140 7.33 -19.50 6.56
N PHE A 141 8.26 -18.88 5.84
CA PHE A 141 8.16 -18.66 4.40
C PHE A 141 7.95 -20.00 3.65
N CYS A 142 8.73 -21.03 3.97
CA CYS A 142 8.56 -22.35 3.37
C CYS A 142 7.17 -22.94 3.67
N LYS A 143 6.66 -22.76 4.90
CA LYS A 143 5.31 -23.24 5.27
C LYS A 143 4.20 -22.50 4.55
N LEU A 144 4.35 -21.18 4.34
CA LEU A 144 3.40 -20.38 3.55
C LEU A 144 3.44 -20.78 2.08
N TYR A 145 4.63 -21.08 1.54
CA TYR A 145 4.79 -21.59 0.18
C TYR A 145 4.12 -22.96 0.00
N GLU A 146 4.34 -23.90 0.92
CA GLU A 146 3.68 -25.22 0.94
C GLU A 146 2.14 -25.12 0.96
N LYS A 147 1.61 -24.06 1.59
CA LYS A 147 0.16 -23.77 1.62
C LYS A 147 -0.35 -23.01 0.40
N GLY A 148 0.50 -22.67 -0.56
CA GLY A 148 0.13 -21.90 -1.73
C GLY A 148 -0.15 -20.43 -1.49
N LEU A 149 0.23 -19.89 -0.31
CA LEU A 149 0.08 -18.48 0.06
C LEU A 149 1.23 -17.60 -0.42
N VAL A 150 2.30 -18.21 -0.88
CA VAL A 150 3.45 -17.54 -1.50
C VAL A 150 3.56 -18.05 -2.93
N ILE A 151 3.63 -17.14 -3.88
CA ILE A 151 3.75 -17.45 -5.30
C ILE A 151 4.99 -16.74 -5.88
N ARG A 152 5.45 -17.24 -7.01
CA ARG A 152 6.48 -16.58 -7.80
C ARG A 152 5.88 -16.19 -9.14
N GLU A 153 5.88 -14.91 -9.42
CA GLU A 153 5.27 -14.33 -10.60
C GLU A 153 6.17 -13.29 -11.26
N LYS A 154 5.88 -12.96 -12.51
CA LYS A 154 6.53 -11.83 -13.17
C LYS A 154 5.83 -10.55 -12.75
N ALA A 155 6.59 -9.59 -12.24
CA ALA A 155 6.10 -8.27 -11.86
C ALA A 155 6.97 -7.19 -12.48
N GLU A 156 6.35 -6.11 -12.89
CA GLU A 156 7.05 -4.89 -13.28
C GLU A 156 7.52 -4.17 -12.02
N VAL A 157 8.80 -3.80 -12.00
CA VAL A 157 9.43 -3.15 -10.86
C VAL A 157 10.20 -1.91 -11.29
N ASN A 158 10.36 -0.97 -10.35
CA ASN A 158 11.28 0.15 -10.52
C ASN A 158 12.71 -0.35 -10.33
N TRP A 159 13.50 -0.34 -11.37
CA TRP A 159 14.88 -0.80 -11.33
C TRP A 159 15.86 0.36 -11.35
N ASP A 160 16.77 0.40 -10.39
CA ASP A 160 17.89 1.33 -10.39
C ASP A 160 19.09 0.68 -11.08
N PRO A 161 19.53 1.18 -12.24
CA PRO A 161 20.61 0.56 -13.01
C PRO A 161 22.00 0.76 -12.40
N VAL A 162 22.17 1.76 -11.53
CA VAL A 162 23.43 2.09 -10.84
C VAL A 162 23.56 1.24 -9.58
N ASP A 163 22.54 1.26 -8.73
CA ASP A 163 22.49 0.46 -7.49
C ASP A 163 22.18 -1.01 -7.75
N LYS A 164 21.73 -1.36 -8.97
CA LYS A 164 21.35 -2.71 -9.41
C LYS A 164 20.35 -3.36 -8.46
N THR A 165 19.33 -2.61 -8.06
CA THR A 165 18.33 -3.04 -7.11
C THR A 165 16.92 -2.58 -7.51
N VAL A 166 15.92 -3.25 -6.96
CA VAL A 166 14.52 -2.86 -7.06
C VAL A 166 14.23 -1.76 -6.05
N LEU A 167 13.50 -0.74 -6.47
CA LEU A 167 13.06 0.36 -5.63
C LEU A 167 11.55 0.30 -5.39
N ALA A 168 11.13 0.52 -4.15
CA ALA A 168 9.74 0.82 -3.83
C ALA A 168 9.33 2.19 -4.44
N ASN A 169 8.03 2.42 -4.61
CA ASN A 169 7.55 3.67 -5.20
C ASN A 169 8.02 4.90 -4.41
N GLU A 170 8.07 4.82 -3.08
CA GLU A 170 8.53 5.89 -2.19
C GLU A 170 10.04 6.19 -2.33
N GLN A 171 10.78 5.29 -2.94
CA GLN A 171 12.22 5.42 -3.20
C GLN A 171 12.52 6.00 -4.59
N VAL A 172 11.48 6.31 -5.36
CA VAL A 172 11.61 6.98 -6.65
C VAL A 172 11.17 8.43 -6.49
N ILE A 173 12.12 9.37 -6.60
CA ILE A 173 11.91 10.80 -6.46
C ILE A 173 12.18 11.46 -7.81
N ASP A 174 11.18 12.10 -8.38
CA ASP A 174 11.26 12.76 -9.69
C ASP A 174 11.77 11.85 -10.83
N GLY A 175 11.32 10.56 -10.80
CA GLY A 175 11.75 9.55 -11.77
C GLY A 175 13.16 9.01 -11.56
N LYS A 176 13.81 9.37 -10.44
CA LYS A 176 15.18 8.99 -10.12
C LYS A 176 15.24 8.19 -8.82
N GLY A 177 16.17 7.26 -8.77
CA GLY A 177 16.48 6.54 -7.53
C GLY A 177 16.92 7.51 -6.42
N TRP A 178 16.28 7.45 -5.28
CA TRP A 178 16.48 8.34 -4.13
C TRP A 178 17.93 8.38 -3.61
N ARG A 179 18.69 7.32 -3.85
CA ARG A 179 20.07 7.15 -3.41
C ARG A 179 21.09 7.43 -4.51
N SER A 180 20.90 6.79 -5.66
CA SER A 180 21.84 6.88 -6.80
C SER A 180 21.69 8.18 -7.59
N GLY A 181 20.47 8.75 -7.60
CA GLY A 181 20.11 9.84 -8.51
C GLY A 181 20.00 9.42 -9.98
N ALA A 182 20.15 8.11 -10.29
CA ALA A 182 19.98 7.58 -11.65
C ALA A 182 18.52 7.55 -12.06
N GLU A 183 18.25 7.70 -13.33
CA GLU A 183 16.91 7.48 -13.90
C GLU A 183 16.49 6.03 -13.68
N VAL A 184 15.27 5.85 -13.17
CA VAL A 184 14.72 4.53 -12.86
C VAL A 184 14.15 3.91 -14.13
N GLU A 185 14.46 2.65 -14.35
CA GLU A 185 13.94 1.85 -15.46
C GLU A 185 12.80 0.96 -14.99
N LYS A 186 11.79 0.76 -15.83
CA LYS A 186 10.79 -0.28 -15.62
C LYS A 186 11.35 -1.62 -16.10
N LYS A 187 11.30 -2.63 -15.25
CA LYS A 187 11.86 -3.94 -15.57
C LYS A 187 10.95 -5.06 -15.09
N ILE A 188 10.66 -6.02 -15.97
CA ILE A 188 9.91 -7.21 -15.60
C ILE A 188 10.89 -8.23 -15.03
N ILE A 189 10.69 -8.61 -13.78
CA ILE A 189 11.47 -9.63 -13.09
C ILE A 189 10.58 -10.64 -12.38
N ASN A 190 11.13 -11.82 -12.08
CA ASN A 190 10.45 -12.79 -11.23
C ASN A 190 10.52 -12.33 -9.77
N GLN A 191 9.36 -12.11 -9.16
CA GLN A 191 9.20 -11.70 -7.77
C GLN A 191 8.48 -12.76 -6.96
N TRP A 192 8.74 -12.78 -5.66
CA TRP A 192 7.94 -13.50 -4.69
C TRP A 192 6.83 -12.59 -4.19
N SER A 193 5.60 -13.09 -4.21
CA SER A 193 4.42 -12.36 -3.73
C SER A 193 3.68 -13.19 -2.70
N PHE A 194 3.16 -12.52 -1.65
CA PHE A 194 2.20 -13.12 -0.73
C PHE A 194 0.78 -12.85 -1.22
N LYS A 195 -0.06 -13.87 -1.24
CA LYS A 195 -1.49 -13.74 -1.59
C LYS A 195 -2.28 -13.13 -0.44
N ILE A 196 -1.89 -11.94 -0.03
CA ILE A 196 -2.49 -11.25 1.12
C ILE A 196 -3.96 -10.88 0.89
N THR A 197 -4.35 -10.65 -0.36
CA THR A 197 -5.71 -10.29 -0.76
C THR A 197 -6.71 -11.43 -0.58
N ASP A 198 -6.26 -12.69 -0.53
CA ASP A 198 -7.11 -13.85 -0.23
C ASP A 198 -7.75 -13.74 1.17
N TYR A 199 -7.17 -12.93 2.06
CA TYR A 199 -7.64 -12.68 3.42
C TYR A 199 -8.38 -11.35 3.58
N ALA A 200 -8.61 -10.60 2.53
CA ALA A 200 -9.16 -9.24 2.63
C ALA A 200 -10.54 -9.21 3.30
N ASP A 201 -11.44 -10.12 2.91
CA ASP A 201 -12.78 -10.22 3.51
C ASP A 201 -12.74 -10.66 4.97
N GLU A 202 -11.90 -11.64 5.32
CA GLU A 202 -11.71 -12.12 6.69
C GLU A 202 -11.17 -10.98 7.56
N LEU A 203 -10.12 -10.30 7.11
CA LEU A 203 -9.53 -9.16 7.84
C LEU A 203 -10.53 -8.02 8.04
N LEU A 204 -11.38 -7.73 7.06
CA LEU A 204 -12.39 -6.70 7.18
C LEU A 204 -13.47 -7.09 8.21
N ASN A 205 -13.96 -8.32 8.16
CA ASN A 205 -15.00 -8.82 9.07
C ASN A 205 -14.47 -8.93 10.50
N ASP A 206 -13.22 -9.37 10.69
CA ASP A 206 -12.61 -9.58 12.00
C ASP A 206 -12.26 -8.26 12.72
N LEU A 207 -12.32 -7.10 12.05
CA LEU A 207 -12.22 -5.81 12.73
C LEU A 207 -13.28 -5.64 13.83
N ASP A 208 -14.45 -6.23 13.65
CA ASP A 208 -15.54 -6.17 14.63
C ASP A 208 -15.24 -6.99 15.89
N LEU A 209 -14.30 -7.94 15.84
CA LEU A 209 -13.86 -8.75 16.98
C LEU A 209 -12.78 -8.06 17.83
N LEU A 210 -12.27 -6.92 17.39
CA LEU A 210 -11.18 -6.19 18.05
C LEU A 210 -11.69 -5.18 19.08
N ASP A 211 -12.35 -5.65 20.14
CA ASP A 211 -12.97 -4.81 21.18
C ASP A 211 -11.98 -3.86 21.88
N GLY A 212 -10.70 -4.28 21.97
CA GLY A 212 -9.64 -3.48 22.62
C GLY A 212 -8.98 -2.44 21.71
N TRP A 213 -9.40 -2.33 20.45
CA TRP A 213 -8.81 -1.38 19.50
C TRP A 213 -9.58 -0.05 19.50
N PRO A 214 -8.89 1.10 19.37
CA PRO A 214 -9.55 2.38 19.18
C PRO A 214 -10.38 2.39 17.89
N GLU A 215 -11.61 2.94 17.95
CA GLU A 215 -12.50 3.01 16.79
C GLU A 215 -11.88 3.74 15.57
N GLN A 216 -11.08 4.78 15.84
CA GLN A 216 -10.36 5.49 14.79
C GLN A 216 -9.41 4.55 14.01
N VAL A 217 -8.74 3.63 14.71
CA VAL A 217 -7.82 2.66 14.08
C VAL A 217 -8.60 1.64 13.26
N LYS A 218 -9.73 1.13 13.78
CA LYS A 218 -10.62 0.23 13.01
C LYS A 218 -11.12 0.90 11.73
N THR A 219 -11.54 2.16 11.83
CA THR A 219 -11.98 2.94 10.66
C THR A 219 -10.86 3.11 9.63
N MET A 220 -9.63 3.42 10.07
CA MET A 220 -8.48 3.52 9.17
C MET A 220 -8.20 2.19 8.45
N GLN A 221 -8.26 1.06 9.17
CA GLN A 221 -8.06 -0.27 8.59
C GLN A 221 -9.17 -0.63 7.59
N LYS A 222 -10.43 -0.35 7.94
CA LYS A 222 -11.58 -0.57 7.05
C LYS A 222 -11.45 0.23 5.75
N ASN A 223 -11.08 1.50 5.86
CA ASN A 223 -10.88 2.36 4.69
C ASN A 223 -9.67 1.91 3.85
N TRP A 224 -8.60 1.41 4.48
CA TRP A 224 -7.43 0.88 3.79
C TRP A 224 -7.76 -0.40 3.01
N ILE A 225 -8.51 -1.34 3.61
CA ILE A 225 -8.95 -2.56 2.93
C ILE A 225 -9.89 -2.20 1.77
N GLY A 226 -10.80 -1.23 1.98
CA GLY A 226 -11.52 -0.54 0.92
C GLY A 226 -12.40 -1.46 0.08
N LYS A 227 -13.21 -2.34 0.71
CA LYS A 227 -14.13 -3.18 -0.05
C LYS A 227 -15.12 -2.32 -0.84
N SER A 228 -15.08 -2.45 -2.14
CA SER A 228 -16.01 -1.81 -3.07
C SER A 228 -16.78 -2.86 -3.87
N LYS A 229 -17.95 -2.49 -4.35
CA LYS A 229 -18.75 -3.28 -5.28
C LYS A 229 -18.80 -2.56 -6.61
N GLY A 230 -18.75 -3.30 -7.69
CA GLY A 230 -18.82 -2.73 -9.03
C GLY A 230 -19.32 -3.77 -10.01
N VAL A 231 -19.36 -3.40 -11.28
CA VAL A 231 -19.77 -4.26 -12.39
C VAL A 231 -18.62 -4.39 -13.38
N LEU A 232 -18.42 -5.59 -13.90
CA LEU A 232 -17.48 -5.88 -14.98
C LEU A 232 -18.23 -5.81 -16.30
N PHE A 233 -17.90 -4.82 -17.13
CA PHE A 233 -18.41 -4.71 -18.49
C PHE A 233 -17.40 -5.28 -19.47
N GLN A 234 -17.88 -5.97 -20.52
CA GLN A 234 -17.08 -6.42 -21.64
C GLN A 234 -17.44 -5.60 -22.89
N PHE A 235 -16.49 -4.85 -23.38
CA PHE A 235 -16.56 -4.17 -24.67
C PHE A 235 -15.87 -5.05 -25.71
N ILE A 236 -16.40 -5.11 -26.91
CA ILE A 236 -15.80 -5.88 -28.01
C ILE A 236 -15.19 -4.91 -29.00
N SER A 237 -13.92 -5.09 -29.35
CA SER A 237 -13.29 -4.27 -30.39
C SER A 237 -13.76 -4.66 -31.79
N ASP A 238 -13.55 -3.80 -32.76
CA ASP A 238 -13.76 -4.10 -34.19
C ASP A 238 -12.82 -5.20 -34.72
N SER A 239 -11.79 -5.56 -33.95
CA SER A 239 -10.89 -6.68 -34.17
C SER A 239 -11.27 -7.93 -33.36
N GLU A 240 -12.48 -7.95 -32.76
CA GLU A 240 -13.03 -9.07 -31.96
C GLU A 240 -12.30 -9.30 -30.63
N ASP A 241 -11.45 -8.37 -30.15
CA ASP A 241 -10.84 -8.45 -28.82
C ASP A 241 -11.86 -8.11 -27.74
N ILE A 242 -11.82 -8.81 -26.62
CA ILE A 242 -12.63 -8.50 -25.44
C ILE A 242 -11.85 -7.55 -24.53
N ILE A 243 -12.43 -6.39 -24.28
CA ILE A 243 -11.88 -5.38 -23.38
C ILE A 243 -12.74 -5.36 -22.11
N GLU A 244 -12.20 -5.88 -21.02
CA GLU A 244 -12.90 -5.88 -19.74
C GLU A 244 -12.66 -4.60 -18.98
N VAL A 245 -13.71 -3.98 -18.46
CA VAL A 245 -13.65 -2.77 -17.62
C VAL A 245 -14.44 -2.99 -16.35
N PHE A 246 -13.77 -2.91 -15.22
CA PHE A 246 -14.43 -2.87 -13.93
C PHE A 246 -14.74 -1.43 -13.52
N THR A 247 -15.97 -1.18 -13.08
CA THR A 247 -16.38 0.14 -12.57
C THR A 247 -17.19 0.03 -11.30
N THR A 248 -16.97 0.93 -10.36
CA THR A 248 -17.82 1.14 -9.17
C THR A 248 -19.02 2.04 -9.44
N ARG A 249 -19.09 2.62 -10.66
CA ARG A 249 -20.16 3.49 -11.13
C ARG A 249 -20.84 2.92 -12.36
N PRO A 250 -21.46 1.71 -12.27
CA PRO A 250 -22.15 1.10 -13.42
C PRO A 250 -23.35 1.91 -13.89
N ASP A 251 -23.92 2.73 -13.02
CA ASP A 251 -24.98 3.69 -13.33
C ASP A 251 -24.61 4.70 -14.42
N THR A 252 -23.32 4.91 -14.66
CA THR A 252 -22.84 5.86 -15.68
C THR A 252 -22.55 5.24 -17.04
N ILE A 253 -22.78 3.93 -17.21
CA ILE A 253 -22.43 3.19 -18.43
C ILE A 253 -22.94 3.88 -19.72
N MET A 254 -24.13 4.41 -19.72
CA MET A 254 -24.70 5.06 -20.90
C MET A 254 -24.07 6.42 -21.25
N GLY A 255 -23.26 6.98 -20.34
CA GLY A 255 -22.46 8.19 -20.52
C GLY A 255 -21.07 7.93 -21.08
N VAL A 256 -20.73 6.69 -21.41
CA VAL A 256 -19.42 6.34 -21.98
C VAL A 256 -19.31 6.87 -23.41
N THR A 257 -18.32 7.74 -23.62
CA THR A 257 -18.07 8.37 -24.93
C THR A 257 -16.69 8.05 -25.52
N PHE A 258 -15.78 7.51 -24.69
CA PHE A 258 -14.50 6.98 -25.15
C PHE A 258 -14.03 5.84 -24.23
N MET A 259 -13.06 5.09 -24.70
CA MET A 259 -12.30 4.14 -23.89
C MET A 259 -10.85 4.58 -23.81
N ALA A 260 -10.20 4.32 -22.70
CA ALA A 260 -8.78 4.56 -22.56
C ALA A 260 -8.05 3.30 -22.08
N LEU A 261 -6.91 3.02 -22.71
CA LEU A 261 -6.07 1.87 -22.46
C LEU A 261 -4.71 2.30 -21.92
N SER A 262 -4.11 1.48 -21.11
CA SER A 262 -2.74 1.66 -20.63
C SER A 262 -1.72 1.43 -21.75
N PHE A 263 -0.51 1.93 -21.59
CA PHE A 263 0.58 1.77 -22.57
C PHE A 263 0.91 0.30 -22.87
N ASN A 264 0.72 -0.59 -21.91
CA ASN A 264 1.09 -2.02 -21.98
C ASN A 264 -0.09 -2.91 -22.34
N HIS A 265 -1.22 -2.35 -22.78
CA HIS A 265 -2.37 -3.14 -23.20
C HIS A 265 -2.10 -3.81 -24.56
N GLU A 266 -2.49 -5.08 -24.73
CA GLU A 266 -2.20 -5.88 -25.94
C GLU A 266 -2.64 -5.21 -27.24
N ILE A 267 -3.79 -4.54 -27.24
CA ILE A 267 -4.29 -3.78 -28.42
C ILE A 267 -3.33 -2.64 -28.77
N VAL A 268 -2.81 -1.94 -27.74
CA VAL A 268 -1.88 -0.81 -27.93
C VAL A 268 -0.55 -1.29 -28.46
N GLU A 269 0.00 -2.37 -27.90
CA GLU A 269 1.26 -2.96 -28.36
C GLU A 269 1.14 -3.42 -29.83
N ARG A 270 0.09 -4.16 -30.16
CA ARG A 270 -0.16 -4.64 -31.52
C ARG A 270 -0.31 -3.50 -32.54
N GLU A 271 -1.03 -2.41 -32.20
CA GLU A 271 -1.17 -1.28 -33.09
C GLU A 271 0.15 -0.49 -33.24
N ALA A 272 0.95 -0.36 -32.15
CA ALA A 272 2.23 0.32 -32.16
C ALA A 272 3.29 -0.38 -33.04
N GLU A 273 3.22 -1.71 -33.21
CA GLU A 273 4.12 -2.43 -34.12
C GLU A 273 4.07 -1.90 -35.57
N ASN A 274 2.88 -1.43 -36.01
CA ASN A 274 2.64 -0.97 -37.36
C ASN A 274 2.39 0.56 -37.44
N ASN A 275 2.48 1.27 -36.32
CA ASN A 275 2.26 2.72 -36.21
C ASN A 275 3.42 3.39 -35.51
N ARG A 276 4.37 3.93 -36.32
CA ARG A 276 5.57 4.58 -35.80
C ARG A 276 5.27 5.81 -34.94
N GLU A 277 4.24 6.59 -35.31
CA GLU A 277 3.85 7.79 -34.56
C GLU A 277 3.34 7.40 -33.15
N LEU A 278 2.52 6.36 -33.06
CA LEU A 278 2.05 5.81 -31.80
C LEU A 278 3.23 5.29 -30.94
N ALA A 279 4.15 4.54 -31.54
CA ALA A 279 5.32 4.03 -30.82
C ALA A 279 6.22 5.16 -30.29
N GLU A 280 6.45 6.23 -31.04
CA GLU A 280 7.17 7.41 -30.59
C GLU A 280 6.41 8.17 -29.50
N TRP A 281 5.09 8.29 -29.62
CA TRP A 281 4.24 8.92 -28.60
C TRP A 281 4.28 8.16 -27.28
N ILE A 282 4.15 6.82 -27.31
CA ILE A 282 4.27 5.95 -26.14
C ILE A 282 5.63 6.17 -25.46
N LYS A 283 6.72 6.11 -26.22
CA LYS A 283 8.09 6.29 -25.69
C LYS A 283 8.26 7.64 -24.97
N ASN A 284 7.63 8.70 -25.48
CA ASN A 284 7.76 10.04 -24.92
C ASN A 284 6.86 10.26 -23.68
N ASN A 285 5.79 9.49 -23.51
CA ASN A 285 4.80 9.68 -22.45
C ASN A 285 4.79 8.57 -21.38
N SER A 286 5.40 7.39 -21.63
CA SER A 286 5.42 6.27 -20.69
C SER A 286 6.40 6.46 -19.51
N ASN A 287 7.38 7.35 -19.64
CA ASN A 287 8.39 7.60 -18.58
C ASN A 287 7.93 8.60 -17.50
N VAL A 288 6.68 9.04 -17.52
CA VAL A 288 6.14 9.97 -16.54
C VAL A 288 5.58 9.20 -15.34
N LYS A 289 5.82 9.74 -14.13
CA LYS A 289 5.43 9.17 -12.82
C LYS A 289 4.04 8.54 -12.81
N GLN A 290 3.96 7.28 -12.38
CA GLN A 290 2.72 6.50 -12.31
C GLN A 290 2.18 6.32 -10.88
N ALA A 291 2.55 7.16 -9.91
CA ALA A 291 1.88 7.13 -8.61
C ALA A 291 0.50 7.82 -8.74
N GLU A 292 -0.56 7.18 -8.27
CA GLU A 292 -1.94 7.65 -8.37
C GLU A 292 -2.13 9.11 -7.88
N ALA A 293 -1.41 9.50 -6.83
CA ALA A 293 -1.42 10.87 -6.30
C ALA A 293 -0.75 11.91 -7.22
N ASP A 294 0.16 11.48 -8.11
CA ASP A 294 0.84 12.36 -9.07
C ASP A 294 0.06 12.46 -10.38
N LEU A 295 -0.67 11.41 -10.77
CA LEU A 295 -1.52 11.39 -11.96
C LEU A 295 -2.66 12.42 -11.90
N SER A 296 -3.19 12.69 -10.71
CA SER A 296 -4.25 13.69 -10.53
C SER A 296 -3.82 15.11 -10.89
N LYS A 297 -2.52 15.43 -10.82
CA LYS A 297 -1.95 16.76 -11.05
C LYS A 297 -1.35 16.95 -12.45
N GLN A 298 -1.25 15.88 -13.23
CA GLN A 298 -0.67 15.94 -14.57
C GLN A 298 -1.70 16.32 -15.64
N GLU A 299 -1.23 16.98 -16.70
CA GLU A 299 -2.00 17.18 -17.90
C GLU A 299 -2.38 15.84 -18.53
N LYS A 300 -3.68 15.61 -18.77
CA LYS A 300 -4.21 14.39 -19.35
C LYS A 300 -3.92 14.40 -20.84
N LYS A 301 -3.19 13.39 -21.33
CA LYS A 301 -2.80 13.25 -22.74
C LYS A 301 -3.17 11.86 -23.25
N GLY A 302 -3.62 11.80 -24.47
CA GLY A 302 -3.94 10.55 -25.14
C GLY A 302 -3.55 10.55 -26.60
N TYR A 303 -3.48 9.37 -27.18
CA TYR A 303 -3.33 9.15 -28.61
C TYR A 303 -4.49 8.27 -29.07
N LYS A 304 -5.25 8.73 -30.04
CA LYS A 304 -6.42 8.02 -30.57
C LYS A 304 -5.96 6.83 -31.42
N LEU A 305 -6.44 5.65 -31.08
CA LEU A 305 -6.19 4.44 -31.85
C LEU A 305 -7.10 4.36 -33.09
N LYS A 306 -6.73 3.52 -34.03
CA LYS A 306 -7.58 3.19 -35.18
C LYS A 306 -8.67 2.19 -34.80
N THR A 307 -8.34 1.29 -33.91
CA THR A 307 -9.26 0.29 -33.35
C THR A 307 -10.36 0.98 -32.56
N LYS A 308 -11.59 0.52 -32.70
CA LYS A 308 -12.77 1.00 -31.96
C LYS A 308 -13.37 -0.09 -31.10
N ALA A 309 -14.11 0.30 -30.07
CA ALA A 309 -14.89 -0.61 -29.25
C ALA A 309 -16.39 -0.49 -29.51
N ILE A 310 -17.14 -1.54 -29.27
CA ILE A 310 -18.61 -1.55 -29.32
C ILE A 310 -19.15 -1.47 -27.91
N HIS A 311 -20.00 -0.50 -27.63
CA HIS A 311 -20.66 -0.32 -26.36
C HIS A 311 -21.59 -1.50 -26.02
N PRO A 312 -21.48 -2.15 -24.86
CA PRO A 312 -22.15 -3.42 -24.57
C PRO A 312 -23.68 -3.32 -24.49
N ILE A 313 -24.24 -2.13 -24.31
CA ILE A 313 -25.70 -1.92 -24.20
C ILE A 313 -26.25 -1.24 -25.46
N SER A 314 -25.68 -0.11 -25.87
CA SER A 314 -26.19 0.69 -26.97
C SER A 314 -25.75 0.20 -28.35
N ASN A 315 -24.78 -0.68 -28.44
CA ASN A 315 -24.14 -1.16 -29.66
C ASN A 315 -23.50 -0.04 -30.53
N LYS A 316 -23.26 1.12 -29.95
CA LYS A 316 -22.57 2.23 -30.64
C LYS A 316 -21.07 1.98 -30.66
N GLU A 317 -20.43 2.44 -31.72
CA GLU A 317 -18.96 2.50 -31.80
C GLU A 317 -18.42 3.58 -30.88
N ILE A 318 -17.34 3.26 -30.15
CA ILE A 318 -16.63 4.14 -29.23
C ILE A 318 -15.17 4.19 -29.63
N ASP A 319 -14.59 5.38 -29.67
CA ASP A 319 -13.18 5.57 -29.92
C ASP A 319 -12.33 5.06 -28.76
N ILE A 320 -11.23 4.38 -29.08
CA ILE A 320 -10.25 3.92 -28.12
C ILE A 320 -9.03 4.85 -28.15
N TRP A 321 -8.55 5.21 -26.97
CA TRP A 321 -7.36 6.04 -26.78
C TRP A 321 -6.34 5.26 -25.95
N VAL A 322 -5.05 5.43 -26.23
CA VAL A 322 -4.03 5.14 -25.24
C VAL A 322 -3.76 6.41 -24.44
N ALA A 323 -3.80 6.33 -23.09
CA ALA A 323 -3.77 7.53 -22.26
C ALA A 323 -2.79 7.41 -21.09
N ASN A 324 -2.13 8.54 -20.75
CA ASN A 324 -1.10 8.59 -19.71
C ASN A 324 -1.63 8.50 -18.28
N PHE A 325 -2.94 8.51 -18.10
CA PHE A 325 -3.61 8.42 -16.80
C PHE A 325 -4.25 7.06 -16.53
N VAL A 326 -4.07 6.08 -17.41
CA VAL A 326 -4.54 4.70 -17.22
C VAL A 326 -3.39 3.85 -16.66
N LEU A 327 -3.60 3.27 -15.47
CA LEU A 327 -2.63 2.40 -14.81
C LEU A 327 -2.72 0.98 -15.35
N ALA A 328 -1.59 0.38 -15.69
CA ALA A 328 -1.53 -0.99 -16.17
C ALA A 328 -1.88 -2.02 -15.07
N ASP A 329 -1.58 -1.70 -13.82
CA ASP A 329 -1.76 -2.58 -12.67
C ASP A 329 -3.15 -2.45 -12.01
N TYR A 330 -4.03 -1.59 -12.54
CA TYR A 330 -5.38 -1.40 -12.03
C TYR A 330 -6.41 -2.05 -12.97
N GLY A 331 -7.05 -3.12 -12.51
CA GLY A 331 -8.01 -3.88 -13.30
C GLY A 331 -7.36 -4.57 -14.51
N SER A 332 -7.95 -4.37 -15.68
CA SER A 332 -7.46 -4.92 -16.97
C SER A 332 -6.52 -3.97 -17.72
N GLY A 333 -6.13 -2.83 -17.14
CA GLY A 333 -5.42 -1.78 -17.86
C GLY A 333 -6.30 -1.02 -18.86
N ALA A 334 -7.63 -1.12 -18.71
CA ALA A 334 -8.63 -0.42 -19.51
C ALA A 334 -9.61 0.34 -18.63
N LEU A 335 -10.09 1.47 -19.12
CA LEU A 335 -11.10 2.28 -18.45
C LEU A 335 -12.16 2.74 -19.45
N MET A 336 -13.41 2.82 -19.02
CA MET A 336 -14.49 3.49 -19.75
C MET A 336 -14.50 4.98 -19.38
N GLY A 337 -14.38 5.86 -20.36
CA GLY A 337 -14.40 7.30 -20.15
C GLY A 337 -15.82 7.84 -20.06
N VAL A 338 -16.15 8.43 -18.91
CA VAL A 338 -17.48 8.99 -18.63
C VAL A 338 -17.38 10.48 -18.27
N PRO A 339 -17.11 11.35 -19.23
CA PRO A 339 -16.76 12.76 -18.98
C PRO A 339 -17.87 13.56 -18.30
N GLY A 340 -19.13 13.15 -18.39
CA GLY A 340 -20.23 13.79 -17.66
C GLY A 340 -20.16 13.57 -16.13
N HIS A 341 -19.44 12.54 -15.65
CA HIS A 341 -19.53 12.06 -14.27
C HIS A 341 -18.18 11.71 -13.60
N ASP A 342 -17.05 11.91 -14.30
CA ASP A 342 -15.69 11.79 -13.78
C ASP A 342 -14.89 13.05 -14.21
N GLN A 343 -14.34 13.78 -13.24
CA GLN A 343 -13.66 15.04 -13.50
C GLN A 343 -12.40 14.86 -14.34
N ARG A 344 -11.67 13.78 -14.17
CA ARG A 344 -10.49 13.46 -14.97
C ARG A 344 -10.85 13.21 -16.43
N ASP A 345 -11.93 12.44 -16.65
CA ASP A 345 -12.44 12.13 -17.98
C ASP A 345 -13.03 13.39 -18.65
N PHE A 346 -13.64 14.28 -17.86
CA PHE A 346 -14.14 15.57 -18.31
C PHE A 346 -13.01 16.47 -18.85
N GLU A 347 -11.91 16.60 -18.09
CA GLU A 347 -10.75 17.40 -18.51
C GLU A 347 -10.14 16.85 -19.80
N PHE A 348 -10.02 15.53 -19.91
CA PHE A 348 -9.53 14.87 -21.11
C PHE A 348 -10.46 15.09 -22.30
N ALA A 349 -11.77 14.87 -22.11
CA ALA A 349 -12.77 15.06 -23.17
C ALA A 349 -12.83 16.49 -23.68
N GLN A 350 -12.67 17.49 -22.80
CA GLN A 350 -12.56 18.88 -23.22
C GLN A 350 -11.32 19.14 -24.06
N ALA A 351 -10.16 18.61 -23.67
CA ALA A 351 -8.90 18.78 -24.39
C ALA A 351 -8.96 18.16 -25.80
N GLU A 352 -9.53 16.95 -25.90
CA GLU A 352 -9.61 16.18 -27.15
C GLU A 352 -10.92 16.41 -27.95
N GLN A 353 -11.80 17.30 -27.48
CA GLN A 353 -13.10 17.61 -28.10
C GLN A 353 -14.02 16.40 -28.25
N ILE A 354 -14.01 15.50 -27.24
CA ILE A 354 -14.89 14.34 -27.16
C ILE A 354 -16.24 14.77 -26.61
N GLU A 355 -17.30 14.13 -27.05
CA GLU A 355 -18.67 14.39 -26.59
C GLU A 355 -18.81 14.13 -25.08
N ILE A 356 -19.57 14.98 -24.38
CA ILE A 356 -19.86 14.88 -22.96
C ILE A 356 -21.37 14.67 -22.80
N ILE A 357 -21.77 13.52 -22.26
CA ILE A 357 -23.17 13.14 -22.08
C ILE A 357 -23.50 13.13 -20.58
N GLN A 358 -24.55 13.88 -20.20
CA GLN A 358 -25.11 13.79 -18.85
C GLN A 358 -26.05 12.60 -18.78
N VAL A 359 -25.78 11.68 -17.85
CA VAL A 359 -26.64 10.51 -17.59
C VAL A 359 -27.13 10.42 -16.14
N ILE A 360 -26.78 11.38 -15.29
CA ILE A 360 -27.27 11.50 -13.93
C ILE A 360 -27.82 12.92 -13.73
N ASP A 361 -29.06 12.98 -13.24
CA ASP A 361 -29.66 14.18 -12.70
C ASP A 361 -29.47 14.19 -11.18
N ASP A 362 -28.72 15.14 -10.66
CA ASP A 362 -28.47 15.38 -9.24
C ASP A 362 -29.52 16.27 -8.57
N GLY A 363 -30.64 16.48 -9.24
CA GLY A 363 -31.74 17.35 -8.81
C GLY A 363 -31.77 18.71 -9.51
N ARG A 364 -30.82 18.98 -10.42
CA ARG A 364 -30.78 20.21 -11.22
C ARG A 364 -31.43 20.07 -12.60
N GLY A 365 -31.84 18.85 -12.94
CA GLY A 365 -32.33 18.52 -14.28
C GLY A 365 -31.22 18.32 -15.31
N GLU A 366 -31.62 18.19 -16.57
CA GLU A 366 -30.71 18.16 -17.70
C GLU A 366 -30.12 19.55 -17.94
N LEU A 367 -28.80 19.65 -18.01
CA LEU A 367 -28.08 20.90 -18.14
C LEU A 367 -27.82 21.21 -19.62
N ASP A 368 -28.10 22.44 -20.06
CA ASP A 368 -27.80 22.90 -21.40
C ASP A 368 -26.29 22.89 -21.69
N LYS A 369 -25.45 23.03 -20.65
CA LYS A 369 -24.01 23.01 -20.73
C LYS A 369 -23.43 22.41 -19.44
N ILE A 370 -22.61 21.38 -19.58
CA ILE A 370 -21.86 20.77 -18.48
C ILE A 370 -20.52 21.54 -18.36
N GLU A 371 -20.32 22.23 -17.23
CA GLU A 371 -19.10 23.01 -16.96
C GLU A 371 -18.06 22.25 -16.10
N GLY A 372 -18.43 21.07 -15.58
CA GLY A 372 -17.63 20.15 -14.81
C GLY A 372 -18.37 18.86 -14.56
N ALA A 373 -17.67 17.80 -14.18
CA ALA A 373 -18.29 16.50 -13.94
C ALA A 373 -19.30 16.52 -12.79
N ILE A 374 -20.41 15.80 -12.96
CA ILE A 374 -21.43 15.56 -11.94
C ILE A 374 -21.09 14.27 -11.21
N GLU A 375 -20.22 14.33 -10.18
CA GLU A 375 -19.67 13.15 -9.50
C GLU A 375 -20.67 12.50 -8.50
N GLY A 376 -21.75 13.19 -8.17
CA GLY A 376 -22.78 12.70 -7.24
C GLY A 376 -23.59 11.53 -7.77
N LYS A 377 -24.32 10.84 -6.88
CA LYS A 377 -25.41 9.95 -7.25
C LYS A 377 -26.69 10.76 -7.50
N GLY A 378 -27.56 10.25 -8.35
CA GLY A 378 -28.84 10.88 -8.67
C GLY A 378 -29.76 9.92 -9.41
N ILE A 379 -30.69 10.47 -10.16
CA ILE A 379 -31.62 9.69 -11.00
C ILE A 379 -31.07 9.63 -12.42
N LEU A 380 -31.10 8.48 -13.01
CA LEU A 380 -30.59 8.29 -14.37
C LEU A 380 -31.46 8.96 -15.42
N ILE A 381 -30.84 9.70 -16.32
CA ILE A 381 -31.42 10.34 -17.50
C ILE A 381 -30.57 9.97 -18.73
N ASN A 382 -31.08 10.16 -19.94
CA ASN A 382 -30.36 9.87 -21.20
C ASN A 382 -29.76 8.44 -21.24
N SER A 383 -30.37 7.50 -20.51
CA SER A 383 -29.84 6.16 -20.25
C SER A 383 -30.76 5.04 -20.72
N ASP A 384 -31.66 5.30 -21.67
CA ASP A 384 -32.58 4.34 -22.32
C ASP A 384 -33.39 3.56 -21.24
N LYS A 385 -33.22 2.24 -21.17
CA LYS A 385 -33.94 1.38 -20.22
C LYS A 385 -33.60 1.67 -18.75
N LEU A 386 -32.49 2.37 -18.49
CA LEU A 386 -32.07 2.75 -17.15
C LEU A 386 -32.65 4.12 -16.71
N ASN A 387 -33.36 4.84 -17.57
CA ASN A 387 -33.96 6.13 -17.23
C ASN A 387 -34.89 6.05 -16.03
N GLY A 388 -34.78 7.00 -15.11
CA GLY A 388 -35.60 7.11 -13.92
C GLY A 388 -35.15 6.22 -12.75
N LEU A 389 -34.14 5.38 -12.93
CA LEU A 389 -33.61 4.52 -11.88
C LEU A 389 -32.59 5.26 -10.98
N SER A 390 -32.53 4.86 -9.73
CA SER A 390 -31.43 5.19 -8.82
C SER A 390 -30.19 4.33 -9.12
N PHE A 391 -29.06 4.65 -8.49
CA PHE A 391 -27.85 3.85 -8.57
C PHE A 391 -28.09 2.38 -8.18
N GLU A 392 -28.77 2.14 -7.08
CA GLU A 392 -29.04 0.80 -6.53
C GLU A 392 -29.95 -0.03 -7.44
N GLU A 393 -30.96 0.60 -8.01
CA GLU A 393 -31.88 -0.05 -8.97
C GLU A 393 -31.16 -0.37 -10.27
N ALA A 394 -30.36 0.57 -10.80
CA ALA A 394 -29.58 0.35 -12.00
C ALA A 394 -28.52 -0.76 -11.80
N PHE A 395 -27.84 -0.79 -10.65
CA PHE A 395 -26.90 -1.84 -10.31
C PHE A 395 -27.57 -3.22 -10.31
N SER A 396 -28.75 -3.31 -9.67
CA SER A 396 -29.52 -4.55 -9.63
C SER A 396 -29.93 -5.01 -11.02
N LEU A 397 -30.46 -4.11 -11.86
CA LEU A 397 -30.90 -4.43 -13.22
C LEU A 397 -29.72 -4.86 -14.12
N LEU A 398 -28.58 -4.19 -14.00
CA LEU A 398 -27.38 -4.51 -14.82
C LEU A 398 -26.80 -5.88 -14.45
N THR A 399 -26.96 -6.33 -13.21
CA THR A 399 -26.46 -7.63 -12.73
C THR A 399 -27.48 -8.75 -12.79
N ASP A 400 -28.76 -8.47 -13.09
CA ASP A 400 -29.79 -9.50 -13.23
C ASP A 400 -29.58 -10.29 -14.52
N GLU A 401 -29.45 -11.63 -14.39
CA GLU A 401 -29.24 -12.55 -15.52
C GLU A 401 -30.40 -12.53 -16.53
N ASN A 402 -31.62 -12.16 -16.12
CA ASN A 402 -32.77 -12.07 -17.00
C ASN A 402 -32.85 -10.78 -17.82
N ASP A 403 -32.07 -9.74 -17.41
CA ASP A 403 -32.04 -8.45 -18.09
C ASP A 403 -30.70 -8.25 -18.85
N PHE A 404 -29.66 -7.83 -18.15
CA PHE A 404 -28.35 -7.57 -18.79
C PHE A 404 -27.30 -8.62 -18.46
N GLY A 405 -27.35 -9.24 -17.26
CA GLY A 405 -26.48 -10.33 -16.87
C GLY A 405 -25.00 -10.00 -16.74
N PHE A 406 -24.64 -8.75 -16.51
CA PHE A 406 -23.24 -8.39 -16.29
C PHE A 406 -22.74 -8.91 -14.93
N LYS A 407 -21.46 -9.28 -14.87
CA LYS A 407 -20.87 -9.80 -13.65
C LYS A 407 -20.70 -8.68 -12.61
N GLY A 408 -21.39 -8.84 -11.47
CA GLY A 408 -21.33 -7.94 -10.32
C GLY A 408 -20.25 -8.28 -9.30
#